data_ca35f688f4945907d07dd569f5133ba5
#
_entry.id   ca35f688f4945907d07dd569f5133ba5
#
_cell.length_a   1.000
_cell.length_b   1.000
_cell.length_c   1.000
_cell.angle_alpha   90.00
_cell.angle_beta   90.00
_cell.angle_gamma   90.00
#
_symmetry.space_group_name_H-M   'P 1'
#
loop_
_entity.id
_entity.type
_entity.pdbx_description
1 polymer ?
#
loop_
_entity_poly.entity_id
_entity_poly.type
_entity_poly.pdbx_seq_one_letter_code
_entity_poly.pdbx_strand_id
1 'polypeptide(L)'
;MKKRVVILFLCMTMVLSMGACGTDSDKKASTQQGTQETASEVFDGPHSAQMKLDLSKLVTKLADYKGIDVTISGNYDVTDDQVEQNLMSLLSYYGITGVEVKDRDTVQKNDYVKVDYTGYLDGDAFDGGSATDTMIDVANNCDATQKTNYIDGFSDGLVGAKVGEEVSSDVTFPENYQSSDLAGKKTTFKFKIKGIYKPVTMDTLTDDMVVDAFTEQKI
;
A
#
# COMPACT_ATOMS: atom_id res chain seq x y z
N MET A 1 -16.46 23.64 -2.92
CA MET A 1 -15.56 23.69 -4.08
C MET A 1 -14.29 22.83 -3.89
N LYS A 2 -13.89 22.48 -2.65
CA LYS A 2 -12.68 21.70 -2.34
C LYS A 2 -12.77 20.21 -2.71
N LYS A 3 -13.94 19.60 -2.64
CA LYS A 3 -14.17 18.17 -2.96
C LYS A 3 -13.99 17.78 -4.44
N ARG A 4 -14.02 18.74 -5.37
CA ARG A 4 -13.96 18.46 -6.83
C ARG A 4 -12.55 18.26 -7.38
N VAL A 5 -11.53 18.76 -6.70
CA VAL A 5 -10.13 18.68 -7.17
C VAL A 5 -9.52 17.29 -6.89
N VAL A 6 -9.87 16.67 -5.76
CA VAL A 6 -9.38 15.33 -5.39
C VAL A 6 -9.88 14.24 -6.35
N ILE A 7 -11.13 14.39 -6.84
CA ILE A 7 -11.75 13.40 -7.75
C ILE A 7 -11.06 13.38 -9.12
N LEU A 8 -10.51 14.51 -9.59
CA LEU A 8 -9.87 14.57 -10.91
C LEU A 8 -8.51 13.88 -10.95
N PHE A 9 -7.80 13.81 -9.82
CA PHE A 9 -6.49 13.16 -9.74
C PHE A 9 -6.58 11.63 -9.63
N LEU A 10 -7.64 11.12 -8.98
CA LEU A 10 -7.82 9.67 -8.79
C LEU A 10 -8.10 8.92 -10.11
N CYS A 11 -8.72 9.58 -11.09
CA CYS A 11 -8.98 8.97 -12.39
C CYS A 11 -7.74 8.77 -13.27
N MET A 12 -6.64 9.46 -12.98
CA MET A 12 -5.45 9.42 -13.85
C MET A 12 -4.47 8.29 -13.50
N THR A 13 -4.56 7.71 -12.30
CA THR A 13 -3.64 6.65 -11.85
C THR A 13 -4.12 5.23 -12.13
N MET A 14 -5.38 5.02 -12.49
CA MET A 14 -5.92 3.68 -12.79
C MET A 14 -5.59 3.13 -14.19
N VAL A 15 -4.95 3.91 -15.07
CA VAL A 15 -4.68 3.48 -16.46
C VAL A 15 -3.36 2.70 -16.62
N LEU A 16 -2.54 2.58 -15.58
CA LEU A 16 -1.17 2.05 -15.68
C LEU A 16 -0.93 0.63 -15.16
N SER A 17 -1.96 -0.14 -14.76
CA SER A 17 -1.73 -1.47 -14.18
C SER A 17 -2.30 -2.66 -14.98
N MET A 18 -2.45 -2.56 -16.29
CA MET A 18 -2.71 -3.73 -17.12
C MET A 18 -1.65 -3.85 -18.22
N GLY A 19 -0.64 -4.65 -17.93
CA GLY A 19 0.27 -5.14 -18.98
C GLY A 19 1.65 -5.43 -18.46
N ALA A 20 1.93 -6.66 -18.22
CA ALA A 20 3.07 -7.34 -18.80
C ALA A 20 3.46 -8.58 -18.03
N CYS A 21 3.20 -9.68 -18.62
CA CYS A 21 4.09 -10.84 -18.48
C CYS A 21 4.74 -11.02 -19.85
N GLY A 22 6.09 -11.04 -19.90
CA GLY A 22 6.82 -11.37 -21.13
C GLY A 22 8.19 -10.70 -21.20
N THR A 23 9.18 -11.51 -21.05
CA THR A 23 10.61 -11.34 -21.05
C THR A 23 11.19 -10.63 -22.28
N ASP A 24 12.22 -9.84 -21.99
CA ASP A 24 13.46 -9.52 -22.72
C ASP A 24 13.49 -8.61 -23.96
N SER A 25 14.43 -7.67 -23.84
CA SER A 25 15.31 -7.01 -24.81
C SER A 25 14.85 -5.76 -25.55
N ASP A 26 15.45 -4.66 -25.07
CA ASP A 26 15.93 -3.47 -25.84
C ASP A 26 15.23 -3.06 -27.14
N LYS A 27 14.57 -1.88 -27.10
CA LYS A 27 14.88 -0.73 -27.95
C LYS A 27 13.88 0.43 -27.84
N LYS A 28 14.43 1.59 -27.59
CA LYS A 28 14.04 2.98 -27.93
C LYS A 28 12.58 3.27 -28.31
N ALA A 29 11.98 4.14 -27.49
CA ALA A 29 10.83 4.96 -27.87
C ALA A 29 11.09 5.77 -29.14
N SER A 30 10.22 5.67 -30.13
CA SER A 30 10.02 6.68 -31.14
C SER A 30 8.53 6.87 -31.37
N THR A 31 8.10 8.10 -31.17
CA THR A 31 6.80 8.66 -31.54
C THR A 31 6.54 8.39 -33.03
N GLN A 32 5.46 7.71 -33.36
CA GLN A 32 4.98 7.66 -34.74
C GLN A 32 3.52 8.09 -34.84
N GLN A 33 3.41 9.15 -35.58
CA GLN A 33 2.22 9.76 -36.15
C GLN A 33 1.63 8.79 -37.21
N GLY A 34 0.32 8.62 -37.17
CA GLY A 34 -0.35 7.67 -38.05
C GLY A 34 -0.16 7.96 -39.53
N THR A 35 0.42 7.00 -40.18
CA THR A 35 0.31 6.85 -41.64
C THR A 35 -0.29 5.47 -41.88
N GLN A 36 -1.30 5.45 -42.73
CA GLN A 36 -2.03 4.27 -43.17
C GLN A 36 -1.06 3.39 -43.96
N GLU A 37 -0.45 2.42 -43.28
CA GLU A 37 0.33 1.37 -43.96
C GLU A 37 -0.56 0.16 -44.23
N THR A 38 -0.60 -0.21 -45.48
CA THR A 38 -1.16 -1.42 -45.98
C THR A 38 -0.60 -2.62 -45.21
N ALA A 39 -1.50 -3.35 -44.56
CA ALA A 39 -1.16 -4.56 -43.83
C ALA A 39 -0.56 -5.61 -44.79
N SER A 40 0.77 -5.66 -44.82
CA SER A 40 1.51 -6.79 -45.36
C SER A 40 2.80 -6.98 -44.55
N GLU A 41 2.67 -7.32 -43.27
CA GLU A 41 3.77 -7.94 -42.55
C GLU A 41 3.33 -9.28 -41.97
N VAL A 42 4.04 -10.22 -42.46
CA VAL A 42 3.92 -11.65 -42.30
C VAL A 42 4.37 -12.03 -40.91
N PHE A 43 3.58 -12.82 -40.23
CA PHE A 43 3.95 -13.53 -39.05
C PHE A 43 5.10 -14.50 -39.38
N ASP A 44 6.32 -14.14 -39.05
CA ASP A 44 7.50 -14.98 -39.25
C ASP A 44 7.73 -15.85 -38.00
N GLY A 45 7.02 -16.94 -37.91
CA GLY A 45 7.22 -17.97 -36.90
C GLY A 45 7.75 -19.27 -37.54
N PRO A 46 8.54 -20.07 -36.82
CA PRO A 46 9.26 -21.22 -37.38
C PRO A 46 8.43 -22.37 -37.90
N HIS A 47 7.12 -22.26 -37.96
CA HIS A 47 6.16 -23.29 -38.47
C HIS A 47 5.06 -22.77 -39.39
N SER A 48 5.17 -21.55 -39.85
CA SER A 48 4.21 -21.06 -40.86
C SER A 48 4.70 -21.44 -42.26
N ALA A 49 4.09 -22.49 -42.82
CA ALA A 49 3.96 -22.51 -44.25
C ALA A 49 3.32 -21.16 -44.63
N GLN A 50 4.05 -20.34 -45.38
CA GLN A 50 3.64 -19.00 -45.74
C GLN A 50 2.34 -19.05 -46.53
N MET A 51 1.23 -19.08 -45.84
CA MET A 51 -0.06 -18.87 -46.46
C MET A 51 -0.23 -17.36 -46.55
N LYS A 52 0.08 -16.78 -47.70
CA LYS A 52 -0.29 -15.38 -48.00
C LYS A 52 -1.82 -15.33 -48.06
N LEU A 53 -2.40 -15.07 -46.85
CA LEU A 53 -3.83 -14.86 -46.76
C LEU A 53 -4.13 -13.46 -47.29
N ASP A 54 -4.82 -13.42 -48.44
CA ASP A 54 -5.37 -12.17 -48.94
C ASP A 54 -6.63 -11.84 -48.11
N LEU A 55 -6.46 -11.06 -47.08
CA LEU A 55 -7.55 -10.67 -46.18
C LEU A 55 -8.68 -9.94 -46.92
N SER A 56 -8.39 -9.27 -48.03
CA SER A 56 -9.41 -8.59 -48.85
C SER A 56 -10.40 -9.57 -49.49
N LYS A 57 -10.00 -10.83 -49.67
CA LYS A 57 -10.86 -11.88 -50.18
C LYS A 57 -11.63 -12.64 -49.11
N LEU A 58 -11.15 -12.59 -47.90
CA LEU A 58 -11.76 -13.28 -46.75
C LEU A 58 -12.74 -12.40 -45.98
N VAL A 59 -12.41 -11.09 -45.87
CA VAL A 59 -13.27 -10.12 -45.19
C VAL A 59 -13.99 -9.28 -46.25
N THR A 60 -15.15 -9.73 -46.68
CA THR A 60 -15.94 -9.05 -47.72
C THR A 60 -16.72 -7.85 -47.18
N LYS A 61 -16.97 -7.80 -45.87
CA LYS A 61 -17.64 -6.68 -45.21
C LYS A 61 -17.26 -6.65 -43.71
N LEU A 62 -16.71 -5.53 -43.27
CA LEU A 62 -16.68 -5.24 -41.84
C LEU A 62 -18.06 -4.75 -41.40
N ALA A 63 -18.59 -5.32 -40.34
CA ALA A 63 -19.78 -4.77 -39.70
C ALA A 63 -19.47 -3.34 -39.17
N ASP A 64 -20.49 -2.50 -39.11
CA ASP A 64 -20.38 -1.20 -38.51
C ASP A 64 -20.03 -1.34 -37.01
N TYR A 65 -18.79 -1.07 -36.70
CA TYR A 65 -18.26 -1.15 -35.32
C TYR A 65 -18.16 0.24 -34.65
N LYS A 66 -18.44 1.30 -35.41
CA LYS A 66 -18.48 2.69 -34.88
C LYS A 66 -19.90 3.02 -34.48
N GLY A 67 -20.06 3.54 -33.27
CA GLY A 67 -21.36 3.93 -32.73
C GLY A 67 -22.22 2.74 -32.24
N ILE A 68 -21.57 1.65 -31.80
CA ILE A 68 -22.26 0.57 -31.09
C ILE A 68 -22.61 1.10 -29.71
N ASP A 69 -23.90 1.20 -29.40
CA ASP A 69 -24.38 1.50 -28.08
C ASP A 69 -24.16 0.29 -27.18
N VAL A 70 -23.26 0.45 -26.22
CA VAL A 70 -22.99 -0.59 -25.21
C VAL A 70 -23.76 -0.21 -23.94
N THR A 71 -24.78 -0.98 -23.63
CA THR A 71 -25.45 -0.86 -22.33
C THR A 71 -24.69 -1.70 -21.31
N ILE A 72 -24.04 -1.04 -20.38
CA ILE A 72 -23.37 -1.70 -19.26
C ILE A 72 -24.41 -1.85 -18.15
N SER A 73 -24.72 -3.10 -17.78
CA SER A 73 -25.62 -3.38 -16.67
C SER A 73 -24.82 -3.46 -15.37
N GLY A 74 -25.05 -2.51 -14.49
CA GLY A 74 -24.40 -2.42 -13.18
C GLY A 74 -24.51 -1.02 -12.60
N ASN A 75 -24.40 -0.88 -11.29
CA ASN A 75 -24.22 0.42 -10.65
C ASN A 75 -22.73 0.76 -10.67
N TYR A 76 -22.36 1.80 -11.40
CA TYR A 76 -21.00 2.32 -11.52
C TYR A 76 -20.81 3.60 -10.70
N ASP A 77 -21.79 3.96 -9.87
CA ASP A 77 -21.65 5.09 -8.97
C ASP A 77 -20.59 4.75 -7.93
N VAL A 78 -19.57 5.58 -7.85
CA VAL A 78 -18.57 5.50 -6.80
C VAL A 78 -19.16 6.09 -5.53
N THR A 79 -19.21 5.30 -4.46
CA THR A 79 -19.70 5.75 -3.17
C THR A 79 -18.62 6.54 -2.42
N ASP A 80 -19.05 7.45 -1.51
CA ASP A 80 -18.11 8.17 -0.64
C ASP A 80 -17.23 7.21 0.16
N ASP A 81 -17.77 6.08 0.63
CA ASP A 81 -17.02 5.03 1.35
C ASP A 81 -15.91 4.39 0.49
N GLN A 82 -16.19 4.16 -0.80
CA GLN A 82 -15.18 3.63 -1.72
C GLN A 82 -14.05 4.64 -1.96
N VAL A 83 -14.39 5.92 -2.06
CA VAL A 83 -13.39 7.00 -2.18
C VAL A 83 -12.54 7.06 -0.92
N GLU A 84 -13.16 7.00 0.26
CA GLU A 84 -12.44 7.00 1.55
C GLU A 84 -11.49 5.81 1.66
N GLN A 85 -11.96 4.58 1.41
CA GLN A 85 -11.13 3.38 1.47
C GLN A 85 -9.94 3.44 0.52
N ASN A 86 -10.15 3.89 -0.72
CA ASN A 86 -9.07 4.02 -1.69
C ASN A 86 -8.07 5.10 -1.27
N LEU A 87 -8.55 6.23 -0.75
CA LEU A 87 -7.69 7.33 -0.28
C LEU A 87 -6.84 6.88 0.92
N MET A 88 -7.45 6.19 1.91
CA MET A 88 -6.72 5.67 3.06
C MET A 88 -5.67 4.62 2.64
N SER A 89 -5.99 3.76 1.68
CA SER A 89 -5.04 2.79 1.13
C SER A 89 -3.87 3.48 0.44
N LEU A 90 -4.14 4.54 -0.31
CA LEU A 90 -3.11 5.32 -0.99
C LEU A 90 -2.20 6.05 0.00
N LEU A 91 -2.77 6.69 1.03
CA LEU A 91 -2.01 7.37 2.07
C LEU A 91 -1.12 6.39 2.84
N SER A 92 -1.65 5.22 3.18
CA SER A 92 -0.87 4.15 3.82
C SER A 92 0.28 3.67 2.94
N TYR A 93 0.06 3.52 1.63
CA TYR A 93 1.11 3.18 0.66
C TYR A 93 2.24 4.21 0.64
N TYR A 94 1.93 5.50 0.79
CA TYR A 94 2.91 6.57 0.88
C TYR A 94 3.42 6.83 2.31
N GLY A 95 3.13 5.94 3.27
CA GLY A 95 3.64 6.01 4.63
C GLY A 95 2.91 6.99 5.55
N ILE A 96 1.80 7.59 5.09
CA ILE A 96 0.97 8.45 5.92
C ILE A 96 -0.07 7.59 6.65
N THR A 97 0.30 7.11 7.82
CA THR A 97 -0.57 6.23 8.63
C THR A 97 -1.17 6.95 9.82
N GLY A 98 -0.61 8.08 10.24
CA GLY A 98 -1.06 8.79 11.42
C GLY A 98 -0.77 10.29 11.38
N VAL A 99 -1.58 11.06 12.11
CA VAL A 99 -1.40 12.48 12.38
C VAL A 99 -0.71 12.64 13.71
N GLU A 100 0.43 13.35 13.75
CA GLU A 100 1.19 13.58 14.98
C GLU A 100 0.38 14.37 16.01
N VAL A 101 0.36 13.87 17.24
CA VAL A 101 -0.27 14.51 18.39
C VAL A 101 0.74 15.41 19.09
N LYS A 102 0.50 16.73 19.07
CA LYS A 102 1.43 17.73 19.64
C LYS A 102 0.91 18.38 20.92
N ASP A 103 -0.34 18.13 21.28
CA ASP A 103 -1.02 18.74 22.43
C ASP A 103 -0.86 17.95 23.74
N ARG A 104 -0.26 16.77 23.69
CA ARG A 104 0.04 15.90 24.85
C ARG A 104 1.28 15.05 24.60
N ASP A 105 1.87 14.57 25.70
CA ASP A 105 3.07 13.72 25.71
C ASP A 105 2.80 12.27 26.13
N THR A 106 1.56 11.95 26.57
CA THR A 106 1.22 10.67 27.18
C THR A 106 0.39 9.81 26.23
N VAL A 107 0.81 8.56 26.06
CA VAL A 107 0.16 7.57 25.18
C VAL A 107 -1.20 7.15 25.74
N GLN A 108 -2.20 7.14 24.87
CA GLN A 108 -3.55 6.64 25.15
C GLN A 108 -3.82 5.35 24.36
N LYS A 109 -4.82 4.58 24.82
CA LYS A 109 -5.14 3.27 24.25
C LYS A 109 -5.43 3.28 22.73
N ASN A 110 -6.01 4.35 22.21
CA ASN A 110 -6.40 4.43 20.79
C ASN A 110 -5.38 5.20 19.93
N ASP A 111 -4.15 5.32 20.41
CA ASP A 111 -3.09 5.98 19.68
C ASP A 111 -2.31 5.02 18.80
N TYR A 112 -1.71 5.59 17.79
CA TYR A 112 -0.55 5.02 17.12
C TYR A 112 0.70 5.59 17.79
N VAL A 113 1.68 4.74 18.07
CA VAL A 113 2.90 5.14 18.77
C VAL A 113 4.10 4.78 17.93
N LYS A 114 4.93 5.77 17.60
CA LYS A 114 6.19 5.55 16.91
C LYS A 114 7.26 5.19 17.94
N VAL A 115 7.88 4.04 17.77
CA VAL A 115 8.84 3.50 18.72
C VAL A 115 10.07 2.90 18.03
N ASP A 116 11.17 2.84 18.77
CA ASP A 116 12.21 1.82 18.58
C ASP A 116 12.00 0.75 19.66
N TYR A 117 12.17 -0.52 19.31
CA TYR A 117 12.06 -1.59 20.31
C TYR A 117 13.15 -2.65 20.17
N THR A 118 13.43 -3.33 21.28
CA THR A 118 14.36 -4.45 21.34
C THR A 118 13.80 -5.50 22.30
N GLY A 119 13.73 -6.75 21.83
CA GLY A 119 13.32 -7.90 22.61
C GLY A 119 14.51 -8.60 23.26
N TYR A 120 14.32 -9.01 24.49
CA TYR A 120 15.32 -9.68 25.33
C TYR A 120 14.77 -11.03 25.83
N LEU A 121 15.59 -12.07 25.71
CA LEU A 121 15.36 -13.38 26.31
C LEU A 121 16.49 -13.60 27.34
N ASP A 122 16.16 -13.86 28.59
CA ASP A 122 17.09 -14.07 29.71
C ASP A 122 18.12 -12.93 29.87
N GLY A 123 17.79 -11.74 29.41
CA GLY A 123 18.65 -10.53 29.50
C GLY A 123 19.46 -10.21 28.24
N ASP A 124 19.51 -11.15 27.28
CA ASP A 124 20.22 -10.98 26.01
C ASP A 124 19.24 -10.64 24.88
N ALA A 125 19.62 -9.70 24.01
CA ALA A 125 18.83 -9.35 22.83
C ALA A 125 18.86 -10.53 21.85
N PHE A 126 17.69 -10.86 21.26
CA PHE A 126 17.57 -11.97 20.31
C PHE A 126 17.37 -11.48 18.87
N ASP A 127 17.81 -12.28 17.92
CA ASP A 127 17.69 -11.96 16.49
C ASP A 127 16.24 -11.88 16.04
N GLY A 128 15.94 -10.82 15.25
CA GLY A 128 14.57 -10.52 14.79
C GLY A 128 13.67 -9.90 15.85
N GLY A 129 14.17 -9.69 17.08
CA GLY A 129 13.42 -9.04 18.17
C GLY A 129 13.48 -7.52 18.19
N SER A 130 14.15 -6.87 17.21
CA SER A 130 14.38 -5.42 17.25
C SER A 130 13.90 -4.75 15.96
N ALA A 131 13.35 -3.56 16.10
CA ALA A 131 13.07 -2.68 14.98
C ALA A 131 13.14 -1.20 15.39
N THR A 132 13.30 -0.32 14.42
CA THR A 132 13.33 1.13 14.60
C THR A 132 12.23 1.81 13.80
N ASP A 133 11.80 2.98 14.27
CA ASP A 133 10.77 3.80 13.60
C ASP A 133 9.45 3.08 13.31
N THR A 134 9.15 2.06 14.09
CA THR A 134 7.92 1.26 13.94
C THR A 134 6.72 2.03 14.48
N MET A 135 5.63 2.03 13.71
CA MET A 135 4.36 2.60 14.14
C MET A 135 3.45 1.47 14.68
N ILE A 136 3.15 1.51 15.97
CA ILE A 136 2.31 0.51 16.66
C ILE A 136 0.91 1.08 16.85
N ASP A 137 -0.10 0.34 16.42
CA ASP A 137 -1.50 0.55 16.78
C ASP A 137 -1.73 -0.09 18.16
N VAL A 138 -1.80 0.74 19.18
CA VAL A 138 -1.90 0.28 20.58
C VAL A 138 -3.24 -0.38 20.86
N ALA A 139 -4.32 0.08 20.22
CA ALA A 139 -5.66 -0.47 20.41
C ALA A 139 -5.78 -1.91 19.92
N ASN A 140 -5.14 -2.22 18.79
CA ASN A 140 -5.24 -3.50 18.09
C ASN A 140 -4.01 -4.38 18.26
N ASN A 141 -2.99 -3.93 19.00
CA ASN A 141 -1.73 -4.63 19.21
C ASN A 141 -1.12 -5.13 17.89
N CYS A 142 -1.01 -4.22 16.91
CA CYS A 142 -0.49 -4.55 15.57
C CYS A 142 0.40 -3.42 15.03
N ASP A 143 1.15 -3.75 13.97
CA ASP A 143 1.82 -2.74 13.16
C ASP A 143 0.77 -1.85 12.47
N ALA A 144 0.84 -0.54 12.68
CA ALA A 144 -0.16 0.39 12.17
C ALA A 144 -0.10 0.51 10.64
N THR A 145 1.05 0.23 10.02
CA THR A 145 1.28 0.33 8.57
C THR A 145 0.94 -0.98 7.87
N GLN A 146 1.52 -2.09 8.34
CA GLN A 146 1.39 -3.40 7.69
C GLN A 146 0.16 -4.19 8.17
N LYS A 147 -0.48 -3.75 9.26
CA LYS A 147 -1.62 -4.42 9.91
C LYS A 147 -1.32 -5.86 10.33
N THR A 148 -0.04 -6.19 10.60
CA THR A 148 0.39 -7.47 11.14
C THR A 148 0.29 -7.44 12.66
N ASN A 149 -0.36 -8.45 13.23
CA ASN A 149 -0.54 -8.55 14.67
C ASN A 149 0.78 -8.93 15.36
N TYR A 150 1.01 -8.30 16.50
CA TYR A 150 2.03 -8.72 17.45
C TYR A 150 1.51 -9.83 18.38
N ILE A 151 2.42 -10.43 19.14
CA ILE A 151 2.06 -11.38 20.19
C ILE A 151 1.29 -10.65 21.31
N ASP A 152 0.45 -11.38 22.03
CA ASP A 152 -0.37 -10.82 23.09
C ASP A 152 0.48 -10.12 24.15
N GLY A 153 0.04 -8.92 24.55
CA GLY A 153 0.72 -8.11 25.55
C GLY A 153 1.88 -7.25 25.03
N PHE A 154 2.25 -7.35 23.74
CA PHE A 154 3.39 -6.62 23.19
C PHE A 154 3.27 -5.10 23.38
N SER A 155 2.10 -4.52 23.15
CA SER A 155 1.87 -3.09 23.26
C SER A 155 1.38 -2.61 24.63
N ASP A 156 1.17 -3.52 25.60
CA ASP A 156 0.52 -3.19 26.89
C ASP A 156 1.30 -2.16 27.70
N GLY A 157 2.62 -2.22 27.68
CA GLY A 157 3.49 -1.26 28.40
C GLY A 157 3.52 0.13 27.79
N LEU A 158 2.94 0.34 26.61
CA LEU A 158 2.94 1.63 25.93
C LEU A 158 1.90 2.60 26.49
N VAL A 159 0.76 2.09 26.99
CA VAL A 159 -0.32 2.94 27.52
C VAL A 159 0.13 3.65 28.78
N GLY A 160 -0.01 4.98 28.80
CA GLY A 160 0.43 5.82 29.90
C GLY A 160 1.90 6.25 29.85
N ALA A 161 2.68 5.68 28.93
CA ALA A 161 4.08 6.09 28.70
C ALA A 161 4.16 7.49 28.07
N LYS A 162 5.30 8.17 28.25
CA LYS A 162 5.54 9.50 27.70
C LYS A 162 6.50 9.46 26.53
N VAL A 163 6.33 10.42 25.63
CA VAL A 163 7.31 10.65 24.54
C VAL A 163 8.70 10.88 25.12
N GLY A 164 9.69 10.17 24.58
CA GLY A 164 11.07 10.17 25.05
C GLY A 164 11.37 9.19 26.17
N GLU A 165 10.36 8.57 26.78
CA GLU A 165 10.51 7.57 27.82
C GLU A 165 10.87 6.20 27.25
N GLU A 166 11.53 5.37 28.07
CA GLU A 166 11.75 3.95 27.81
C GLU A 166 10.86 3.13 28.73
N VAL A 167 10.06 2.26 28.12
CA VAL A 167 9.13 1.37 28.85
C VAL A 167 9.31 -0.06 28.39
N SER A 168 8.70 -1.01 29.11
CA SER A 168 8.80 -2.43 28.74
C SER A 168 7.46 -3.14 28.81
N SER A 169 7.32 -4.16 27.96
CA SER A 169 6.23 -5.17 28.03
C SER A 169 6.84 -6.55 28.18
N ASP A 170 6.29 -7.32 29.11
CA ASP A 170 6.61 -8.73 29.26
C ASP A 170 5.59 -9.57 28.48
N VAL A 171 6.08 -10.43 27.61
CA VAL A 171 5.25 -11.26 26.75
C VAL A 171 5.70 -12.72 26.84
N THR A 172 4.77 -13.63 26.52
CA THR A 172 5.09 -15.06 26.38
C THR A 172 4.81 -15.48 24.96
N PHE A 173 5.81 -16.01 24.27
CA PHE A 173 5.63 -16.56 22.93
C PHE A 173 4.73 -17.80 22.98
N PRO A 174 3.84 -18.00 21.99
CA PRO A 174 3.03 -19.21 21.89
C PRO A 174 3.90 -20.47 21.81
N GLU A 175 3.41 -21.59 22.36
CA GLU A 175 4.10 -22.89 22.30
C GLU A 175 4.39 -23.40 20.88
N ASN A 176 3.56 -23.00 19.92
CA ASN A 176 3.68 -23.33 18.50
C ASN A 176 4.36 -22.22 17.67
N TYR A 177 5.15 -21.35 18.30
CA TYR A 177 5.87 -20.30 17.59
C TYR A 177 6.91 -20.90 16.66
N GLN A 178 7.14 -20.25 15.48
CA GLN A 178 8.01 -20.78 14.41
C GLN A 178 9.46 -20.98 14.85
N SER A 179 9.98 -20.11 15.73
CA SER A 179 11.31 -20.26 16.33
C SER A 179 11.22 -21.15 17.56
N SER A 180 11.88 -22.30 17.51
CA SER A 180 11.98 -23.23 18.66
C SER A 180 12.64 -22.60 19.89
N ASP A 181 13.53 -21.63 19.66
CA ASP A 181 14.28 -20.95 20.71
C ASP A 181 13.42 -19.94 21.50
N LEU A 182 12.32 -19.50 20.88
CA LEU A 182 11.37 -18.55 21.46
C LEU A 182 10.06 -19.20 21.88
N ALA A 183 9.68 -20.35 21.30
CA ALA A 183 8.41 -21.04 21.60
C ALA A 183 8.24 -21.29 23.10
N GLY A 184 7.12 -20.83 23.66
CA GLY A 184 6.80 -20.94 25.09
C GLY A 184 7.65 -20.07 26.02
N LYS A 185 8.60 -19.29 25.49
CA LYS A 185 9.51 -18.48 26.31
C LYS A 185 8.88 -17.14 26.71
N LYS A 186 9.23 -16.71 27.94
CA LYS A 186 8.97 -15.35 28.40
C LYS A 186 10.07 -14.44 27.96
N THR A 187 9.70 -13.31 27.37
CA THR A 187 10.63 -12.29 26.87
C THR A 187 10.17 -10.90 27.30
N THR A 188 11.10 -9.97 27.41
CA THR A 188 10.83 -8.58 27.71
C THR A 188 11.16 -7.72 26.48
N PHE A 189 10.20 -6.96 25.98
CA PHE A 189 10.44 -5.97 24.96
C PHE A 189 10.60 -4.59 25.62
N LYS A 190 11.68 -3.90 25.28
CA LYS A 190 11.91 -2.51 25.69
C LYS A 190 11.60 -1.60 24.52
N PHE A 191 10.85 -0.54 24.80
CA PHE A 191 10.40 0.43 23.81
C PHE A 191 10.91 1.81 24.18
N LYS A 192 11.46 2.52 23.21
CA LYS A 192 11.73 3.95 23.29
C LYS A 192 10.65 4.70 22.54
N ILE A 193 9.85 5.50 23.22
CA ILE A 193 8.75 6.26 22.65
C ILE A 193 9.30 7.46 21.88
N LYS A 194 9.03 7.53 20.57
CA LYS A 194 9.51 8.63 19.69
C LYS A 194 8.44 9.67 19.42
N GLY A 195 7.18 9.26 19.37
CA GLY A 195 6.06 10.16 19.09
C GLY A 195 4.72 9.46 19.20
N ILE A 196 3.69 10.26 19.33
CA ILE A 196 2.30 9.83 19.44
C ILE A 196 1.55 10.32 18.21
N TYR A 197 0.71 9.47 17.64
CA TYR A 197 -0.08 9.76 16.44
C TYR A 197 -1.51 9.30 16.65
N LYS A 198 -2.43 9.90 15.92
CA LYS A 198 -3.79 9.39 15.75
C LYS A 198 -3.94 8.76 14.37
N PRO A 199 -4.78 7.74 14.20
CA PRO A 199 -5.12 7.23 12.88
C PRO A 199 -5.56 8.37 11.95
N VAL A 200 -5.13 8.33 10.70
CA VAL A 200 -5.69 9.22 9.68
C VAL A 200 -7.13 8.81 9.42
N THR A 201 -8.01 9.78 9.45
CA THR A 201 -9.42 9.65 9.08
C THR A 201 -9.79 10.81 8.17
N MET A 202 -10.94 10.75 7.50
CA MET A 202 -11.39 11.86 6.65
C MET A 202 -11.55 13.19 7.44
N ASP A 203 -11.81 13.09 8.73
CA ASP A 203 -11.93 14.28 9.60
C ASP A 203 -10.56 14.88 9.99
N THR A 204 -9.53 14.05 10.06
CA THR A 204 -8.18 14.46 10.44
C THR A 204 -7.26 14.75 9.25
N LEU A 205 -7.67 14.33 8.06
CA LEU A 205 -6.91 14.52 6.83
C LEU A 205 -6.96 15.99 6.39
N THR A 206 -5.78 16.56 6.10
CA THR A 206 -5.64 17.91 5.56
C THR A 206 -5.09 17.89 4.13
N ASP A 207 -5.37 18.94 3.36
CA ASP A 207 -4.83 19.11 2.01
C ASP A 207 -3.27 19.09 2.04
N ASP A 208 -2.67 19.70 3.08
CA ASP A 208 -1.22 19.76 3.23
C ASP A 208 -0.60 18.37 3.43
N MET A 209 -1.23 17.50 4.22
CA MET A 209 -0.76 16.12 4.41
C MET A 209 -0.73 15.34 3.09
N VAL A 210 -1.73 15.56 2.24
CA VAL A 210 -1.78 14.92 0.93
C VAL A 210 -0.70 15.48 0.01
N VAL A 211 -0.51 16.82 0.01
CA VAL A 211 0.53 17.48 -0.79
C VAL A 211 1.93 17.04 -0.36
N ASP A 212 2.20 16.99 0.94
CA ASP A 212 3.49 16.59 1.49
C ASP A 212 3.83 15.15 1.10
N ALA A 213 2.87 14.23 1.17
CA ALA A 213 3.04 12.85 0.74
C ALA A 213 3.51 12.73 -0.71
N PHE A 214 2.88 13.48 -1.60
CA PHE A 214 3.24 13.45 -3.02
C PHE A 214 4.54 14.21 -3.32
N THR A 215 4.85 15.26 -2.55
CA THR A 215 6.04 16.08 -2.76
C THR A 215 7.31 15.38 -2.28
N GLU A 216 7.28 14.73 -1.13
CA GLU A 216 8.41 13.95 -0.59
C GLU A 216 8.78 12.76 -1.48
N GLN A 217 7.81 12.16 -2.15
CA GLN A 217 8.01 11.03 -3.08
C GLN A 217 8.48 11.46 -4.47
N LYS A 218 8.58 12.77 -4.76
CA LYS A 218 8.98 13.32 -6.08
C LYS A 218 8.15 12.79 -7.26
N ILE A 219 6.85 12.63 -7.05
CA ILE A 219 5.89 12.23 -8.10
C ILE A 219 5.32 13.48 -8.80
#